data_b69eb3bd1428e7d64c829bd5acba0e14
#
_entry.id   b69eb3bd1428e7d64c829bd5acba0e14
#
_cell.length_a   1.000
_cell.length_b   1.000
_cell.length_c   1.000
_cell.angle_alpha   90.00
_cell.angle_beta   90.00
_cell.angle_gamma   90.00
#
_symmetry.space_group_name_H-M   'P 1'
#
loop_
_entity.id
_entity.type
_entity.pdbx_description
1 polymer ?
#
loop_
_entity_poly.entity_id
_entity_poly.type
_entity_poly.pdbx_seq_one_letter_code
_entity_poly.pdbx_strand_id
1 'polypeptide(L)'
;LGNVDHFAYNPNAEAGYTFNLPWTPRFLAQYTYASGTRTPGGSQNQDFDPLFGARNFDLIPAGDFGPFFRSNISSPGWRLIIQPAPEWTVQIKQRFWYLAQSRAVYTGGLVQDPTGGSGNYLGHDLQLRVQWAVSQNLDFDAGYDHWFKGSYFDSPAIIAQMPAGGNKDTDYFYFSMRVRL
;
A
#
# COMPACT_ATOMS: atom_id res chain seq x y z
N LEU A 1 16.66 17.93 -21.29
CA LEU A 1 15.40 17.62 -20.60
C LEU A 1 14.31 18.37 -21.35
N GLY A 2 13.41 17.66 -22.05
CA GLY A 2 12.35 18.26 -22.83
C GLY A 2 11.36 19.02 -21.93
N ASN A 3 10.62 19.95 -22.49
CA ASN A 3 9.52 20.65 -21.84
C ASN A 3 8.37 19.69 -21.61
N VAL A 4 8.41 18.97 -20.50
CA VAL A 4 7.32 18.12 -20.03
C VAL A 4 6.66 18.85 -18.87
N ASP A 5 5.38 19.19 -19.04
CA ASP A 5 4.59 19.77 -17.96
C ASP A 5 4.33 18.70 -16.90
N HIS A 6 4.52 19.06 -15.62
CA HIS A 6 4.27 18.16 -14.50
C HIS A 6 3.07 18.65 -13.68
N PHE A 7 2.05 17.79 -13.58
CA PHE A 7 0.91 18.02 -12.69
C PHE A 7 0.48 16.70 -12.06
N ALA A 8 0.70 16.55 -10.76
CA ALA A 8 0.40 15.33 -10.02
C ALA A 8 -0.30 15.63 -8.69
N TYR A 9 -1.08 14.68 -8.19
CA TYR A 9 -1.82 14.84 -6.94
C TYR A 9 -1.99 13.50 -6.23
N ASN A 10 -2.14 13.58 -4.88
CA ASN A 10 -2.30 12.42 -4.02
C ASN A 10 -3.35 12.72 -2.92
N PRO A 11 -4.65 12.64 -3.22
CA PRO A 11 -5.68 12.73 -2.21
C PRO A 11 -5.74 11.46 -1.38
N ASN A 12 -5.89 11.63 -0.05
CA ASN A 12 -6.15 10.58 0.90
C ASN A 12 -7.39 10.94 1.71
N ALA A 13 -8.24 9.96 1.95
CA ALA A 13 -9.43 10.10 2.79
C ALA A 13 -9.54 8.92 3.76
N GLU A 14 -9.89 9.21 4.99
CA GLU A 14 -10.18 8.22 6.00
C GLU A 14 -11.40 8.67 6.81
N ALA A 15 -12.34 7.77 7.02
CA ALA A 15 -13.50 7.99 7.87
C ALA A 15 -13.74 6.76 8.73
N GLY A 16 -14.11 6.95 10.00
CA GLY A 16 -14.32 5.83 10.88
C GLY A 16 -15.09 6.16 12.14
N TYR A 17 -15.40 5.11 12.89
CA TYR A 17 -16.15 5.18 14.12
C TYR A 17 -15.52 4.28 15.18
N THR A 18 -15.43 4.79 16.41
CA THR A 18 -15.02 4.03 17.59
C THR A 18 -16.26 3.63 18.39
N PHE A 19 -16.46 2.34 18.56
CA PHE A 19 -17.59 1.80 19.28
C PHE A 19 -17.31 1.83 20.79
N ASN A 20 -18.32 2.19 21.58
CA ASN A 20 -18.25 2.11 23.04
C ASN A 20 -18.57 0.68 23.49
N LEU A 21 -17.66 -0.25 23.22
CA LEU A 21 -17.73 -1.68 23.50
C LEU A 21 -16.42 -2.12 24.19
N PRO A 22 -16.39 -3.31 24.82
CA PRO A 22 -15.13 -3.90 25.29
C PRO A 22 -14.07 -3.91 24.17
N TRP A 23 -12.81 -3.60 24.53
CA TRP A 23 -11.67 -3.46 23.62
C TRP A 23 -11.73 -2.23 22.69
N THR A 24 -12.70 -1.32 22.90
CA THR A 24 -12.86 -0.07 22.14
C THR A 24 -12.65 -0.23 20.62
N PRO A 25 -13.38 -1.15 19.96
CA PRO A 25 -13.15 -1.41 18.54
C PRO A 25 -13.40 -0.15 17.72
N ARG A 26 -12.45 0.15 16.82
CA ARG A 26 -12.53 1.26 15.87
C ARG A 26 -12.45 0.73 14.44
N PHE A 27 -13.50 0.97 13.67
CA PHE A 27 -13.56 0.65 12.26
C PHE A 27 -13.33 1.91 11.42
N LEU A 28 -12.50 1.80 10.38
CA LEU A 28 -12.16 2.88 9.46
C LEU A 28 -12.28 2.40 8.02
N ALA A 29 -12.94 3.19 7.18
CA ALA A 29 -12.84 3.09 5.73
C ALA A 29 -11.74 4.04 5.25
N GLN A 30 -10.96 3.61 4.27
CA GLN A 30 -9.78 4.33 3.78
C GLN A 30 -9.79 4.37 2.26
N TYR A 31 -9.32 5.47 1.69
CA TYR A 31 -9.06 5.59 0.26
C TYR A 31 -7.80 6.40 0.02
N THR A 32 -6.90 5.86 -0.77
CA THR A 32 -5.69 6.54 -1.23
C THR A 32 -5.68 6.54 -2.75
N TYR A 33 -5.40 7.69 -3.33
CA TYR A 33 -5.17 7.83 -4.75
C TYR A 33 -3.87 8.59 -4.98
N ALA A 34 -3.05 8.12 -5.89
CA ALA A 34 -1.90 8.86 -6.40
C ALA A 34 -1.92 8.83 -7.93
N SER A 35 -1.85 9.99 -8.54
CA SER A 35 -1.95 10.12 -9.99
C SER A 35 -0.84 9.38 -10.71
N GLY A 36 -1.15 8.94 -11.94
CA GLY A 36 -0.25 8.30 -12.89
C GLY A 36 -0.38 8.93 -14.27
N THR A 37 0.65 8.82 -15.09
CA THR A 37 0.71 9.38 -16.43
C THR A 37 -0.21 8.63 -17.38
N ARG A 38 -1.23 9.32 -17.93
CA ARG A 38 -2.22 8.72 -18.84
C ARG A 38 -1.62 8.27 -20.16
N THR A 39 -0.68 9.07 -20.68
CA THR A 39 -0.05 8.83 -21.98
C THR A 39 1.47 8.82 -21.80
N PRO A 40 2.07 7.64 -21.56
CA PRO A 40 3.52 7.51 -21.47
C PRO A 40 4.20 8.04 -22.74
N GLY A 41 5.26 8.84 -22.56
CA GLY A 41 5.97 9.50 -23.68
C GLY A 41 5.29 10.74 -24.24
N GLY A 42 4.17 11.18 -23.67
CA GLY A 42 3.50 12.43 -24.01
C GLY A 42 4.20 13.68 -23.42
N SER A 43 3.58 14.85 -23.63
CA SER A 43 4.09 16.14 -23.14
C SER A 43 3.78 16.42 -21.66
N GLN A 44 3.06 15.53 -20.97
CA GLN A 44 2.68 15.69 -19.56
C GLN A 44 3.17 14.51 -18.73
N ASN A 45 3.82 14.79 -17.61
CA ASN A 45 4.09 13.83 -16.56
C ASN A 45 3.07 14.05 -15.42
N GLN A 46 2.28 13.02 -15.13
CA GLN A 46 1.23 13.04 -14.10
C GLN A 46 1.53 12.06 -12.95
N ASP A 47 2.69 11.43 -12.96
CA ASP A 47 3.10 10.51 -11.90
C ASP A 47 3.39 11.30 -10.63
N PHE A 48 2.70 10.94 -9.53
CA PHE A 48 2.99 11.52 -8.23
C PHE A 48 4.35 11.00 -7.76
N ASP A 49 5.24 11.92 -7.37
CA ASP A 49 6.54 11.57 -6.81
C ASP A 49 6.45 11.48 -5.28
N PRO A 50 6.62 10.28 -4.69
CA PRO A 50 6.53 10.07 -3.25
C PRO A 50 7.83 10.41 -2.51
N LEU A 51 8.61 11.39 -2.97
CA LEU A 51 9.92 11.77 -2.41
C LEU A 51 9.84 12.08 -0.90
N PHE A 52 8.71 12.65 -0.46
CA PHE A 52 8.45 12.99 0.93
C PHE A 52 7.24 12.24 1.49
N GLY A 53 7.32 11.85 2.76
CA GLY A 53 6.24 11.21 3.51
C GLY A 53 6.57 9.83 4.04
N ALA A 54 5.89 9.44 5.11
CA ALA A 54 6.06 8.14 5.74
C ALA A 54 5.51 7.02 4.85
N ARG A 55 6.30 6.01 4.57
CA ARG A 55 5.86 4.81 3.83
C ARG A 55 5.11 3.82 4.72
N ASN A 56 5.41 3.82 6.02
CA ASN A 56 5.16 2.70 6.92
C ASN A 56 3.75 2.61 7.48
N PHE A 57 2.95 3.68 7.50
CA PHE A 57 1.70 3.70 8.27
C PHE A 57 0.44 3.66 7.41
N ASP A 58 0.50 4.17 6.20
CA ASP A 58 -0.69 4.35 5.39
C ASP A 58 -0.90 3.20 4.42
N LEU A 59 0.17 2.71 3.79
CA LEU A 59 0.07 1.73 2.72
C LEU A 59 0.34 0.31 3.22
N ILE A 60 1.44 0.08 3.94
CA ILE A 60 1.84 -1.24 4.45
C ILE A 60 2.46 -1.15 5.83
N PRO A 61 2.45 -2.25 6.64
CA PRO A 61 2.97 -2.26 8.01
C PRO A 61 4.45 -1.96 8.11
N ALA A 62 5.25 -2.35 7.10
CA ALA A 62 6.69 -2.14 7.09
C ALA A 62 7.14 -1.44 5.81
N GLY A 63 7.93 -0.37 5.96
CA GLY A 63 8.48 0.38 4.84
C GLY A 63 9.36 -0.42 3.90
N ASP A 64 9.95 -1.50 4.40
CA ASP A 64 10.87 -2.35 3.64
C ASP A 64 10.18 -3.34 2.71
N PHE A 65 8.90 -3.68 2.97
CA PHE A 65 8.15 -4.55 2.08
C PHE A 65 7.83 -3.91 0.72
N GLY A 66 7.73 -2.66 0.59
CA GLY A 66 7.76 -1.82 -0.59
C GLY A 66 7.02 -2.13 -1.90
N PRO A 67 6.03 -3.03 -2.05
CA PRO A 67 5.39 -3.24 -3.33
C PRO A 67 4.44 -2.11 -3.74
N PHE A 68 4.03 -1.27 -2.78
CA PHE A 68 3.08 -0.20 -3.02
C PHE A 68 3.68 1.16 -2.70
N PHE A 69 3.75 2.01 -3.72
CA PHE A 69 4.21 3.39 -3.62
C PHE A 69 3.04 4.34 -3.88
N ARG A 70 3.14 5.56 -3.37
CA ARG A 70 2.22 6.65 -3.72
C ARG A 70 2.55 7.21 -5.09
N SER A 71 2.44 6.37 -6.10
CA SER A 71 2.63 6.74 -7.50
C SER A 71 1.80 5.80 -8.35
N ASN A 72 0.98 6.34 -9.23
CA ASN A 72 0.09 5.58 -10.11
C ASN A 72 -0.76 4.53 -9.37
N ILE A 73 -1.39 4.89 -8.26
CA ILE A 73 -2.15 3.93 -7.44
C ILE A 73 -3.53 4.46 -7.05
N SER A 74 -4.49 3.54 -6.97
CA SER A 74 -5.83 3.74 -6.39
C SER A 74 -6.11 2.60 -5.44
N SER A 75 -6.35 2.91 -4.16
CA SER A 75 -6.45 1.88 -3.13
C SER A 75 -7.56 2.18 -2.13
N PRO A 76 -8.77 1.63 -2.34
CA PRO A 76 -9.77 1.53 -1.29
C PRO A 76 -9.41 0.44 -0.29
N GLY A 77 -9.87 0.60 0.95
CA GLY A 77 -9.66 -0.40 1.99
C GLY A 77 -10.40 -0.08 3.27
N TRP A 78 -10.20 -0.95 4.26
CA TRP A 78 -10.72 -0.77 5.60
C TRP A 78 -9.70 -1.25 6.66
N ARG A 79 -9.90 -0.79 7.88
CA ARG A 79 -9.06 -1.13 9.03
C ARG A 79 -9.93 -1.27 10.28
N LEU A 80 -9.71 -2.35 11.01
CA LEU A 80 -10.25 -2.57 12.35
C LEU A 80 -9.11 -2.50 13.37
N ILE A 81 -9.26 -1.68 14.38
CA ILE A 81 -8.32 -1.55 15.50
C ILE A 81 -9.05 -1.95 16.77
N ILE A 82 -8.43 -2.78 17.62
CA ILE A 82 -8.92 -3.12 18.94
C ILE A 82 -7.81 -2.97 19.98
N GLN A 83 -8.20 -2.67 21.21
CA GLN A 83 -7.31 -2.55 22.37
C GLN A 83 -7.76 -3.53 23.48
N PRO A 84 -7.30 -4.80 23.42
CA PRO A 84 -7.69 -5.80 24.43
C PRO A 84 -7.26 -5.45 25.86
N ALA A 85 -6.16 -4.71 25.99
CA ALA A 85 -5.67 -4.09 27.22
C ALA A 85 -4.98 -2.76 26.88
N PRO A 86 -4.73 -1.86 27.87
CA PRO A 86 -4.15 -0.55 27.61
C PRO A 86 -2.81 -0.57 26.89
N GLU A 87 -2.00 -1.61 27.12
CA GLU A 87 -0.68 -1.81 26.53
C GLU A 87 -0.71 -2.53 25.18
N TRP A 88 -1.86 -3.09 24.76
CA TRP A 88 -1.98 -3.87 23.53
C TRP A 88 -2.84 -3.17 22.49
N THR A 89 -2.35 -3.09 21.27
CA THR A 89 -3.12 -2.69 20.09
C THR A 89 -3.03 -3.78 19.04
N VAL A 90 -4.17 -4.25 18.57
CA VAL A 90 -4.26 -5.21 17.45
C VAL A 90 -4.99 -4.54 16.30
N GLN A 91 -4.44 -4.68 15.10
CA GLN A 91 -5.00 -4.12 13.89
C GLN A 91 -5.13 -5.19 12.82
N ILE A 92 -6.29 -5.23 12.19
CA ILE A 92 -6.54 -5.97 10.95
C ILE A 92 -6.85 -4.92 9.88
N LYS A 93 -6.21 -5.04 8.73
CA LYS A 93 -6.41 -4.10 7.61
C LYS A 93 -6.47 -4.89 6.32
N GLN A 94 -7.36 -4.49 5.42
CA GLN A 94 -7.44 -4.98 4.05
C GLN A 94 -7.49 -3.81 3.09
N ARG A 95 -6.70 -3.91 2.02
CA ARG A 95 -6.72 -2.95 0.93
C ARG A 95 -6.79 -3.66 -0.41
N PHE A 96 -7.44 -3.00 -1.36
CA PHE A 96 -7.47 -3.39 -2.76
C PHE A 96 -6.59 -2.42 -3.53
N TRP A 97 -5.81 -2.93 -4.46
CA TRP A 97 -4.78 -2.19 -5.15
C TRP A 97 -5.04 -2.17 -6.65
N TYR A 98 -5.08 -0.99 -7.21
CA TYR A 98 -5.27 -0.76 -8.63
C TYR A 98 -4.24 0.25 -9.13
N LEU A 99 -3.80 0.13 -10.38
CA LEU A 99 -3.17 1.24 -11.07
C LEU A 99 -4.20 2.35 -11.29
N ALA A 100 -3.82 3.59 -11.03
CA ALA A 100 -4.64 4.77 -11.37
C ALA A 100 -4.75 4.94 -12.90
N GLN A 101 -3.69 4.57 -13.61
CA GLN A 101 -3.60 4.55 -15.07
C GLN A 101 -2.97 3.23 -15.53
N SER A 102 -3.71 2.40 -16.26
CA SER A 102 -3.28 1.06 -16.68
C SER A 102 -2.06 1.07 -17.62
N ARG A 103 -1.81 2.17 -18.31
CA ARG A 103 -0.68 2.33 -19.24
C ARG A 103 0.59 2.85 -18.57
N ALA A 104 0.49 3.41 -17.38
CA ALA A 104 1.64 3.92 -16.64
C ALA A 104 2.36 2.79 -15.89
N VAL A 105 3.58 3.07 -15.46
CA VAL A 105 4.43 2.12 -14.74
C VAL A 105 3.78 1.72 -13.40
N TYR A 106 3.79 0.42 -13.09
CA TYR A 106 3.64 -0.06 -11.73
C TYR A 106 4.98 0.12 -11.00
N THR A 107 5.05 1.09 -10.13
CA THR A 107 6.30 1.54 -9.50
C THR A 107 6.88 0.52 -8.52
N GLY A 108 6.06 -0.34 -7.91
CA GLY A 108 6.53 -1.38 -6.98
C GLY A 108 7.37 -2.48 -7.64
N GLY A 109 7.14 -2.76 -8.92
CA GLY A 109 7.89 -3.76 -9.68
C GLY A 109 8.63 -3.21 -10.89
N LEU A 110 8.48 -1.91 -11.18
CA LEU A 110 9.04 -1.24 -12.37
C LEU A 110 8.61 -1.91 -13.69
N VAL A 111 7.41 -2.49 -13.73
CA VAL A 111 6.83 -3.15 -14.90
C VAL A 111 5.72 -2.30 -15.50
N GLN A 112 5.53 -2.40 -16.81
CA GLN A 112 4.59 -1.56 -17.54
C GLN A 112 4.00 -2.30 -18.75
N ASP A 113 2.71 -2.10 -18.99
CA ASP A 113 2.08 -2.38 -20.28
C ASP A 113 1.61 -1.08 -20.93
N PRO A 114 2.36 -0.50 -21.87
CA PRO A 114 1.98 0.75 -22.53
C PRO A 114 0.68 0.69 -23.31
N THR A 115 0.21 -0.53 -23.65
CA THR A 115 -1.08 -0.73 -24.34
C THR A 115 -2.25 -0.63 -23.38
N GLY A 116 -2.03 -0.92 -22.08
CA GLY A 116 -3.06 -1.02 -21.03
C GLY A 116 -3.89 -2.31 -21.10
N GLY A 117 -3.54 -3.25 -21.98
CA GLY A 117 -4.24 -4.54 -22.15
C GLY A 117 -4.14 -5.46 -20.94
N SER A 118 -3.13 -5.26 -20.07
CA SER A 118 -2.96 -6.00 -18.81
C SER A 118 -3.97 -5.60 -17.72
N GLY A 119 -4.79 -4.57 -17.97
CA GLY A 119 -5.73 -4.05 -16.97
C GLY A 119 -5.02 -3.22 -15.88
N ASN A 120 -5.68 -3.13 -14.72
CA ASN A 120 -5.18 -2.27 -13.63
C ASN A 120 -5.26 -2.91 -12.24
N TYR A 121 -5.81 -4.12 -12.09
CA TYR A 121 -5.99 -4.74 -10.79
C TYR A 121 -4.71 -5.43 -10.32
N LEU A 122 -4.06 -4.82 -9.33
CA LEU A 122 -2.82 -5.33 -8.73
C LEU A 122 -3.05 -6.39 -7.65
N GLY A 123 -4.30 -6.55 -7.19
CA GLY A 123 -4.63 -7.49 -6.14
C GLY A 123 -5.17 -6.84 -4.87
N HIS A 124 -5.12 -7.60 -3.78
CA HIS A 124 -5.47 -7.10 -2.46
C HIS A 124 -4.54 -7.70 -1.41
N ASP A 125 -4.38 -7.02 -0.31
CA ASP A 125 -3.63 -7.51 0.84
C ASP A 125 -4.50 -7.65 2.09
N LEU A 126 -4.10 -8.57 2.96
CA LEU A 126 -4.64 -8.72 4.30
C LEU A 126 -3.48 -8.61 5.29
N GLN A 127 -3.59 -7.65 6.19
CA GLN A 127 -2.55 -7.31 7.16
C GLN A 127 -3.05 -7.55 8.58
N LEU A 128 -2.19 -8.17 9.39
CA LEU A 128 -2.34 -8.26 10.83
C LEU A 128 -1.16 -7.56 11.49
N ARG A 129 -1.42 -6.70 12.47
CA ARG A 129 -0.41 -6.00 13.26
C ARG A 129 -0.73 -6.09 14.72
N VAL A 130 0.28 -6.37 15.54
CA VAL A 130 0.18 -6.39 17.00
C VAL A 130 1.26 -5.48 17.56
N GLN A 131 0.85 -4.55 18.41
CA GLN A 131 1.75 -3.65 19.12
C GLN A 131 1.60 -3.88 20.62
N TRP A 132 2.72 -3.93 21.33
CA TRP A 132 2.78 -4.10 22.77
C TRP A 132 3.71 -3.05 23.40
N ALA A 133 3.10 -2.13 24.13
CA ALA A 133 3.81 -1.12 24.92
C ALA A 133 4.15 -1.70 26.30
N VAL A 134 5.34 -2.30 26.44
CA VAL A 134 5.78 -2.95 27.68
C VAL A 134 6.01 -1.91 28.78
N SER A 135 6.55 -0.74 28.42
CA SER A 135 6.80 0.39 29.31
C SER A 135 6.81 1.69 28.52
N GLN A 136 7.04 2.83 29.20
CA GLN A 136 7.22 4.12 28.55
C GLN A 136 8.42 4.15 27.60
N ASN A 137 9.39 3.28 27.84
CA ASN A 137 10.66 3.25 27.12
C ASN A 137 10.82 2.04 26.17
N LEU A 138 9.93 1.05 26.22
CA LEU A 138 10.04 -0.18 25.44
C LEU A 138 8.72 -0.55 24.80
N ASP A 139 8.71 -0.69 23.50
CA ASP A 139 7.58 -1.23 22.74
C ASP A 139 8.04 -2.25 21.69
N PHE A 140 7.17 -3.22 21.43
CA PHE A 140 7.29 -4.20 20.36
C PHE A 140 6.19 -3.99 19.32
N ASP A 141 6.52 -4.27 18.07
CA ASP A 141 5.61 -4.19 16.92
C ASP A 141 5.89 -5.38 16.01
N ALA A 142 4.89 -6.20 15.79
CA ALA A 142 4.97 -7.36 14.90
C ALA A 142 3.81 -7.32 13.90
N GLY A 143 4.07 -7.73 12.69
CA GLY A 143 3.03 -7.79 11.67
C GLY A 143 3.28 -8.86 10.62
N TYR A 144 2.18 -9.23 10.00
CA TYR A 144 2.11 -10.14 8.88
C TYR A 144 1.26 -9.52 7.78
N ASP A 145 1.67 -9.67 6.55
CA ASP A 145 0.98 -9.19 5.37
C ASP A 145 0.98 -10.30 4.31
N HIS A 146 -0.19 -10.63 3.80
CA HIS A 146 -0.34 -11.53 2.66
C HIS A 146 -0.93 -10.76 1.49
N TRP A 147 -0.16 -10.67 0.40
CA TRP A 147 -0.59 -10.05 -0.83
C TRP A 147 -1.05 -11.09 -1.84
N PHE A 148 -2.35 -11.12 -2.08
CA PHE A 148 -2.99 -11.87 -3.17
C PHE A 148 -2.84 -11.06 -4.46
N LYS A 149 -2.02 -11.53 -5.38
CA LYS A 149 -1.76 -10.83 -6.64
C LYS A 149 -2.96 -10.86 -7.57
N GLY A 150 -3.22 -9.73 -8.20
CA GLY A 150 -4.35 -9.56 -9.11
C GLY A 150 -4.01 -9.88 -10.56
N SER A 151 -5.04 -9.83 -11.41
CA SER A 151 -4.97 -10.20 -12.82
C SER A 151 -3.96 -9.42 -13.66
N TYR A 152 -3.51 -8.25 -13.20
CA TYR A 152 -2.42 -7.51 -13.85
C TYR A 152 -1.16 -8.36 -14.01
N PHE A 153 -0.84 -9.15 -12.98
CA PHE A 153 0.35 -10.00 -12.94
C PHE A 153 0.21 -11.34 -13.71
N ASP A 154 -1.00 -11.67 -14.17
CA ASP A 154 -1.25 -12.84 -15.02
C ASP A 154 -1.04 -12.55 -16.51
N SER A 155 -0.90 -11.26 -16.87
CA SER A 155 -0.70 -10.86 -18.24
C SER A 155 0.68 -11.31 -18.77
N PRO A 156 0.77 -11.93 -19.96
CA PRO A 156 2.05 -12.29 -20.56
C PRO A 156 3.01 -11.11 -20.74
N ALA A 157 2.48 -9.91 -21.03
CA ALA A 157 3.26 -8.69 -21.18
C ALA A 157 3.97 -8.27 -19.87
N ILE A 158 3.34 -8.53 -18.73
CA ILE A 158 3.89 -8.24 -17.41
C ILE A 158 4.79 -9.36 -16.92
N ILE A 159 4.37 -10.63 -17.10
CA ILE A 159 5.18 -11.80 -16.71
C ILE A 159 6.55 -11.77 -17.37
N ALA A 160 6.64 -11.37 -18.63
CA ALA A 160 7.90 -11.28 -19.37
C ALA A 160 8.90 -10.24 -18.78
N GLN A 161 8.43 -9.30 -17.97
CA GLN A 161 9.24 -8.26 -17.33
C GLN A 161 9.62 -8.61 -15.88
N MET A 162 9.03 -9.67 -15.31
CA MET A 162 9.23 -10.05 -13.90
C MET A 162 10.22 -11.21 -13.78
N PRO A 163 10.89 -11.35 -12.64
CA PRO A 163 11.66 -12.57 -12.34
C PRO A 163 10.72 -13.77 -12.23
N ALA A 164 11.28 -14.96 -12.34
CA ALA A 164 10.53 -16.21 -12.20
C ALA A 164 9.75 -16.24 -10.87
N GLY A 165 8.45 -16.54 -10.95
CA GLY A 165 7.57 -16.52 -9.78
C GLY A 165 7.08 -15.14 -9.35
N GLY A 166 7.45 -14.06 -10.05
CA GLY A 166 7.03 -12.70 -9.73
C GLY A 166 5.51 -12.47 -9.77
N ASN A 167 4.75 -13.37 -10.38
CA ASN A 167 3.29 -13.38 -10.41
C ASN A 167 2.64 -14.16 -9.25
N LYS A 168 3.44 -14.75 -8.35
CA LYS A 168 2.90 -15.50 -7.20
C LYS A 168 2.57 -14.57 -6.05
N ASP A 169 1.61 -15.01 -5.23
CA ASP A 169 1.29 -14.35 -3.97
C ASP A 169 2.53 -14.21 -3.09
N THR A 170 2.52 -13.21 -2.22
CA THR A 170 3.70 -12.86 -1.44
C THR A 170 3.33 -12.70 0.03
N ASP A 171 4.12 -13.34 0.88
CA ASP A 171 4.03 -13.20 2.32
C ASP A 171 5.13 -12.28 2.84
N TYR A 172 4.79 -11.47 3.81
CA TYR A 172 5.73 -10.63 4.52
C TYR A 172 5.49 -10.66 6.02
N PHE A 173 6.53 -10.89 6.78
CA PHE A 173 6.50 -10.85 8.24
C PHE A 173 7.59 -9.90 8.75
N TYR A 174 7.28 -9.10 9.76
CA TYR A 174 8.26 -8.27 10.43
C TYR A 174 8.08 -8.32 11.96
N PHE A 175 9.19 -8.04 12.64
CA PHE A 175 9.27 -7.80 14.06
C PHE A 175 10.17 -6.61 14.32
N SER A 176 9.72 -5.70 15.17
CA SER A 176 10.44 -4.50 15.54
C SER A 176 10.40 -4.28 17.05
N MET A 177 11.52 -3.88 17.61
CA MET A 177 11.64 -3.42 19.00
C MET A 177 12.10 -1.97 18.98
N ARG A 178 11.44 -1.14 19.77
CA ARG A 178 11.84 0.26 19.96
C ARG A 178 12.17 0.52 21.41
N VAL A 179 13.37 1.01 21.65
CA VAL A 179 13.85 1.48 22.95
C VAL A 179 14.02 3.00 22.88
N ARG A 180 13.44 3.73 23.86
CA ARG A 180 13.63 5.17 24.04
C ARG A 180 14.52 5.39 25.27
N LEU A 181 15.56 6.15 25.12
CA LEU A 181 16.52 6.52 26.18
C LEU A 181 16.16 7.87 26.81
#